data_4d45512f9b07dc9907d96990b7a1b260
#
_entry.id   4d45512f9b07dc9907d96990b7a1b260
#
_cell.length_a   1.000
_cell.length_b   1.000
_cell.length_c   1.000
_cell.angle_alpha   90.00
_cell.angle_beta   90.00
_cell.angle_gamma   90.00
#
_symmetry.space_group_name_H-M   'P 1'
#
loop_
_entity.id
_entity.type
_entity.pdbx_description
1 polymer ?
#
loop_
_entity_poly.entity_id
_entity_poly.type
_entity_poly.pdbx_seq_one_letter_code
_entity_poly.pdbx_strand_id
1 'polypeptide(L)'
;MRIDRGVRATVSFALLLVVAACKDSNEPGGDPIDTPLECEVQPCGLPLEQRARFEVTLVSHSCAAHDNEIHVIAPESERLTDDACYEEVGKVWEFDGPFEAGTVLNFRIDSFEQLNPPAFVSSGAYPEWTLTFEDGGDSDFNDIILLVRAIPLP
;
A
#
# COMPACT_ATOMS: atom_id res chain seq x y z
N MET A 1 39.12 64.35 -24.69
CA MET A 1 39.26 62.96 -25.08
C MET A 1 39.51 62.13 -23.82
N ARG A 2 38.47 61.55 -23.18
CA ARG A 2 38.57 60.77 -21.93
C ARG A 2 38.10 59.37 -22.23
N ILE A 3 38.94 58.43 -21.93
CA ILE A 3 38.68 56.99 -22.12
C ILE A 3 38.24 56.45 -20.78
N ASP A 4 36.98 56.04 -20.69
CA ASP A 4 36.41 55.35 -19.50
C ASP A 4 36.72 53.85 -19.59
N ARG A 5 37.37 53.37 -18.55
CA ARG A 5 37.71 51.96 -18.34
C ARG A 5 36.51 51.26 -17.70
N GLY A 6 35.84 50.42 -18.43
CA GLY A 6 34.82 49.55 -17.89
C GLY A 6 35.38 48.46 -16.98
N VAL A 7 34.87 48.42 -15.77
CA VAL A 7 35.12 47.38 -14.78
C VAL A 7 34.25 46.16 -15.13
N ARG A 8 34.89 45.03 -15.44
CA ARG A 8 34.20 43.74 -15.60
C ARG A 8 34.08 43.08 -14.23
N ALA A 9 32.87 42.99 -13.72
CA ALA A 9 32.54 42.19 -12.55
C ALA A 9 32.37 40.71 -12.97
N THR A 10 33.27 39.87 -12.49
CA THR A 10 33.19 38.41 -12.62
C THR A 10 32.29 37.88 -11.49
N VAL A 11 31.12 37.41 -11.84
CA VAL A 11 30.23 36.71 -10.91
C VAL A 11 30.66 35.23 -10.88
N SER A 12 31.28 34.81 -9.80
CA SER A 12 31.58 33.41 -9.52
C SER A 12 30.32 32.72 -9.00
N PHE A 13 29.76 31.85 -9.80
CA PHE A 13 28.67 30.95 -9.38
C PHE A 13 29.30 29.77 -8.63
N ALA A 14 29.16 29.75 -7.32
CA ALA A 14 29.47 28.58 -6.51
C ALA A 14 28.35 27.55 -6.65
N LEU A 15 28.66 26.47 -7.36
CA LEU A 15 27.77 25.32 -7.50
C LEU A 15 27.84 24.52 -6.19
N LEU A 16 26.81 24.67 -5.33
CA LEU A 16 26.64 23.81 -4.17
C LEU A 16 26.14 22.44 -4.66
N LEU A 17 27.03 21.46 -4.67
CA LEU A 17 26.68 20.04 -4.80
C LEU A 17 26.02 19.57 -3.49
N VAL A 18 24.71 19.49 -3.47
CA VAL A 18 23.96 18.77 -2.42
C VAL A 18 24.12 17.28 -2.73
N VAL A 19 25.02 16.64 -2.01
CA VAL A 19 25.12 15.18 -1.99
C VAL A 19 23.96 14.67 -1.15
N ALA A 20 22.89 14.23 -1.79
CA ALA A 20 21.85 13.44 -1.13
C ALA A 20 22.48 12.11 -0.72
N ALA A 21 22.83 11.96 0.55
CA ALA A 21 23.20 10.68 1.11
C ALA A 21 21.96 9.80 1.14
N CYS A 22 21.86 8.87 0.20
CA CYS A 22 21.00 7.70 0.35
C CYS A 22 21.50 6.92 1.57
N LYS A 23 20.71 6.92 2.63
CA LYS A 23 20.98 6.11 3.81
C LYS A 23 20.62 4.67 3.44
N ASP A 24 21.62 3.87 3.13
CA ASP A 24 21.49 2.41 3.00
C ASP A 24 21.05 1.86 4.36
N SER A 25 19.77 1.54 4.47
CA SER A 25 19.22 0.81 5.63
C SER A 25 19.44 -0.69 5.43
N ASN A 26 20.68 -1.13 5.47
CA ASN A 26 21.04 -2.53 5.64
C ASN A 26 21.57 -2.72 7.08
N GLU A 27 20.68 -2.65 8.06
CA GLU A 27 20.95 -3.20 9.38
C GLU A 27 20.20 -4.51 9.54
N PRO A 28 20.90 -5.66 9.67
CA PRO A 28 20.31 -6.93 10.06
C PRO A 28 20.12 -6.89 11.58
N GLY A 29 18.93 -6.68 12.06
CA GLY A 29 18.60 -6.70 13.48
C GLY A 29 17.52 -5.70 13.86
N GLY A 30 16.47 -5.58 13.07
CA GLY A 30 15.27 -4.85 13.48
C GLY A 30 14.45 -5.69 14.43
N ASP A 31 14.10 -5.13 15.59
CA ASP A 31 13.06 -5.65 16.46
C ASP A 31 11.77 -5.89 15.63
N PRO A 32 10.92 -6.86 16.01
CA PRO A 32 9.66 -7.07 15.33
C PRO A 32 8.90 -5.73 15.29
N ILE A 33 8.56 -5.29 14.08
CA ILE A 33 7.90 -4.01 13.88
C ILE A 33 6.47 -4.16 14.40
N ASP A 34 6.29 -3.77 15.65
CA ASP A 34 4.98 -3.68 16.32
C ASP A 34 4.20 -2.42 15.86
N THR A 35 4.60 -1.82 14.76
CA THR A 35 3.95 -0.62 14.23
C THR A 35 2.94 -1.07 13.18
N PRO A 36 1.66 -0.70 13.32
CA PRO A 36 0.67 -0.92 12.28
C PRO A 36 1.18 -0.37 10.95
N LEU A 37 1.06 -1.16 9.90
CA LEU A 37 1.43 -0.73 8.57
C LEU A 37 0.35 0.25 8.07
N GLU A 38 0.60 1.53 8.20
CA GLU A 38 -0.26 2.57 7.66
C GLU A 38 0.10 2.83 6.20
N CYS A 39 -0.86 2.65 5.31
CA CYS A 39 -0.70 2.88 3.88
C CYS A 39 -1.74 3.86 3.41
N GLU A 40 -1.30 5.08 3.12
CA GLU A 40 -2.17 6.13 2.59
C GLU A 40 -2.39 6.03 1.08
N VAL A 41 -1.60 5.20 0.39
CA VAL A 41 -1.64 5.06 -1.08
C VAL A 41 -1.40 3.61 -1.48
N GLN A 42 -2.24 3.09 -2.36
CA GLN A 42 -2.09 1.75 -2.94
C GLN A 42 -0.88 1.65 -3.90
N PRO A 43 -0.28 0.47 -4.05
CA PRO A 43 -0.45 -0.76 -3.30
C PRO A 43 0.33 -0.77 -1.98
N CYS A 44 -0.20 -1.43 -0.96
CA CYS A 44 0.45 -1.64 0.31
C CYS A 44 0.77 -3.13 0.52
N GLY A 45 1.97 -3.43 0.95
CA GLY A 45 2.43 -4.80 1.11
C GLY A 45 2.30 -5.32 2.54
N LEU A 46 1.78 -6.55 2.70
CA LEU A 46 1.69 -7.29 3.96
C LEU A 46 2.70 -8.44 3.91
N PRO A 47 3.79 -8.41 4.69
CA PRO A 47 4.82 -9.44 4.61
C PRO A 47 4.41 -10.71 5.36
N LEU A 48 4.62 -11.88 4.74
CA LEU A 48 4.52 -13.17 5.41
C LEU A 48 5.82 -13.43 6.19
N GLU A 49 5.71 -13.69 7.48
CA GLU A 49 6.88 -14.02 8.32
C GLU A 49 7.28 -15.48 8.23
N GLN A 50 6.34 -16.35 7.82
CA GLN A 50 6.53 -17.78 7.68
C GLN A 50 5.92 -18.28 6.38
N ARG A 51 6.27 -19.50 5.98
CA ARG A 51 5.60 -20.19 4.89
C ARG A 51 4.12 -20.40 5.25
N ALA A 52 3.21 -19.93 4.38
CA ALA A 52 1.78 -19.88 4.68
C ALA A 52 0.91 -20.04 3.43
N ARG A 53 -0.37 -20.31 3.64
CA ARG A 53 -1.46 -19.93 2.75
C ARG A 53 -2.13 -18.68 3.34
N PHE A 54 -3.05 -18.03 2.63
CA PHE A 54 -3.79 -16.92 3.19
C PHE A 54 -5.25 -16.90 2.76
N GLU A 55 -6.06 -16.22 3.53
CA GLU A 55 -7.47 -16.00 3.30
C GLU A 55 -7.77 -14.51 3.34
N VAL A 56 -8.71 -14.07 2.52
CA VAL A 56 -9.26 -12.72 2.51
C VAL A 56 -10.74 -12.82 2.80
N THR A 57 -11.21 -12.09 3.80
CA THR A 57 -12.62 -12.07 4.18
C THR A 57 -13.19 -10.67 4.03
N LEU A 58 -14.32 -10.52 3.36
CA LEU A 58 -15.08 -9.28 3.35
C LEU A 58 -15.80 -9.12 4.70
N VAL A 59 -15.35 -8.17 5.50
CA VAL A 59 -15.89 -7.92 6.85
C VAL A 59 -17.10 -7.01 6.81
N SER A 60 -17.04 -5.96 6.02
CA SER A 60 -18.16 -5.04 5.79
C SER A 60 -17.94 -4.22 4.53
N HIS A 61 -19.02 -3.62 4.08
CA HIS A 61 -19.00 -2.58 3.05
C HIS A 61 -20.05 -1.52 3.37
N SER A 62 -19.76 -0.26 3.00
CA SER A 62 -20.64 0.91 3.11
C SER A 62 -20.37 1.85 1.94
N CYS A 63 -20.44 1.32 0.74
CA CYS A 63 -19.94 2.00 -0.45
C CYS A 63 -20.72 3.25 -0.82
N ALA A 64 -20.01 4.33 -1.09
CA ALA A 64 -20.53 5.55 -1.71
C ALA A 64 -20.47 5.45 -3.25
N ALA A 65 -19.48 4.77 -3.79
CA ALA A 65 -19.29 4.52 -5.22
C ALA A 65 -19.82 3.13 -5.64
N HIS A 66 -19.85 2.91 -6.95
CA HIS A 66 -20.17 1.63 -7.57
C HIS A 66 -18.93 1.05 -8.26
N ASP A 67 -19.00 -0.24 -8.62
CA ASP A 67 -17.93 -0.95 -9.33
C ASP A 67 -16.61 -0.95 -8.54
N ASN A 68 -16.68 -1.25 -7.24
CA ASN A 68 -15.51 -1.41 -6.38
C ASN A 68 -14.88 -2.79 -6.57
N GLU A 69 -14.00 -2.90 -7.57
CA GLU A 69 -13.26 -4.13 -7.84
C GLU A 69 -12.15 -4.34 -6.81
N ILE A 70 -12.09 -5.51 -6.20
CA ILE A 70 -11.00 -5.89 -5.30
C ILE A 70 -10.04 -6.83 -6.03
N HIS A 71 -8.75 -6.53 -5.92
CA HIS A 71 -7.68 -7.32 -6.51
C HIS A 71 -6.63 -7.70 -5.48
N VAL A 72 -6.17 -8.96 -5.52
CA VAL A 72 -4.84 -9.34 -5.08
C VAL A 72 -3.91 -9.10 -6.26
N ILE A 73 -2.84 -8.33 -6.08
CA ILE A 73 -1.88 -8.02 -7.15
C ILE A 73 -0.55 -8.75 -6.97
N ALA A 74 -0.29 -9.26 -5.78
CA ALA A 74 0.83 -10.14 -5.46
C ALA A 74 0.48 -11.02 -4.26
N PRO A 75 1.01 -12.25 -4.16
CA PRO A 75 1.94 -12.93 -5.07
C PRO A 75 1.33 -13.44 -6.38
N GLU A 76 0.03 -13.58 -6.41
CA GLU A 76 -0.76 -14.00 -7.57
C GLU A 76 -1.70 -12.86 -7.96
N SER A 77 -1.83 -12.58 -9.25
CA SER A 77 -2.74 -11.54 -9.71
C SER A 77 -4.13 -12.15 -9.92
N GLU A 78 -5.07 -11.78 -9.06
CA GLU A 78 -6.45 -12.27 -9.11
C GLU A 78 -7.43 -11.15 -8.76
N ARG A 79 -8.51 -11.06 -9.54
CA ARG A 79 -9.65 -10.23 -9.19
C ARG A 79 -10.61 -11.05 -8.34
N LEU A 80 -10.84 -10.58 -7.11
CA LEU A 80 -11.70 -11.26 -6.15
C LEU A 80 -13.19 -11.02 -6.45
N THR A 81 -13.51 -9.78 -6.85
CA THR A 81 -14.89 -9.42 -7.20
C THR A 81 -14.90 -8.25 -8.18
N ASP A 82 -15.98 -8.16 -8.95
CA ASP A 82 -16.26 -7.03 -9.83
C ASP A 82 -16.85 -5.84 -9.07
N ASP A 83 -17.50 -6.09 -7.95
CA ASP A 83 -18.04 -5.05 -7.07
C ASP A 83 -18.25 -5.59 -5.66
N ALA A 84 -17.42 -5.12 -4.73
CA ALA A 84 -17.48 -5.53 -3.34
C ALA A 84 -18.75 -5.10 -2.63
N CYS A 85 -19.43 -4.06 -3.14
CA CYS A 85 -20.65 -3.51 -2.54
C CYS A 85 -21.87 -4.43 -2.71
N TYR A 86 -21.80 -5.38 -3.66
CA TYR A 86 -22.82 -6.38 -3.89
C TYR A 86 -22.46 -7.79 -3.38
N GLU A 87 -21.27 -7.93 -2.82
CA GLU A 87 -20.87 -9.21 -2.26
C GLU A 87 -21.49 -9.44 -0.88
N GLU A 88 -21.66 -10.70 -0.51
CA GLU A 88 -22.14 -11.07 0.81
C GLU A 88 -21.05 -10.83 1.86
N VAL A 89 -21.36 -10.06 2.91
CA VAL A 89 -20.48 -9.89 4.07
C VAL A 89 -20.20 -11.25 4.70
N GLY A 90 -18.93 -11.52 4.97
CA GLY A 90 -18.44 -12.82 5.42
C GLY A 90 -17.95 -13.72 4.28
N LYS A 91 -18.03 -13.29 3.01
CA LYS A 91 -17.43 -14.01 1.89
C LYS A 91 -15.93 -14.14 2.11
N VAL A 92 -15.40 -15.35 1.85
CA VAL A 92 -13.97 -15.68 1.99
C VAL A 92 -13.43 -16.12 0.65
N TRP A 93 -12.25 -15.59 0.31
CA TRP A 93 -11.42 -16.04 -0.81
C TRP A 93 -10.17 -16.70 -0.24
N GLU A 94 -9.88 -17.92 -0.70
CA GLU A 94 -8.77 -18.74 -0.21
C GLU A 94 -7.64 -18.80 -1.23
N PHE A 95 -6.40 -18.66 -0.77
CA PHE A 95 -5.18 -18.76 -1.56
C PHE A 95 -4.31 -19.85 -0.97
N ASP A 96 -4.34 -21.01 -1.62
CA ASP A 96 -3.77 -22.25 -1.06
C ASP A 96 -2.24 -22.23 -0.96
N GLY A 97 -1.55 -21.48 -1.80
CA GLY A 97 -0.08 -21.40 -1.78
C GLY A 97 0.60 -22.74 -2.12
N PRO A 98 1.69 -23.11 -1.45
CA PRO A 98 2.36 -22.39 -0.35
C PRO A 98 3.12 -21.14 -0.80
N PHE A 99 3.00 -20.07 -0.03
CA PHE A 99 3.79 -18.85 -0.21
C PHE A 99 4.90 -18.82 0.83
N GLU A 100 6.13 -18.56 0.40
CA GLU A 100 7.31 -18.63 1.27
C GLU A 100 7.39 -17.40 2.21
N ALA A 101 8.14 -17.54 3.31
CA ALA A 101 8.46 -16.42 4.18
C ALA A 101 9.13 -15.27 3.39
N GLY A 102 8.76 -14.04 3.69
CA GLY A 102 9.20 -12.87 2.94
C GLY A 102 8.36 -12.55 1.70
N THR A 103 7.40 -13.41 1.32
CA THR A 103 6.39 -13.06 0.32
C THR A 103 5.57 -11.88 0.82
N VAL A 104 5.37 -10.89 -0.05
CA VAL A 104 4.57 -9.71 0.26
C VAL A 104 3.21 -9.81 -0.44
N LEU A 105 2.13 -9.77 0.35
CA LEU A 105 0.77 -9.74 -0.17
C LEU A 105 0.42 -8.28 -0.50
N ASN A 106 0.01 -8.02 -1.72
CA ASN A 106 -0.42 -6.70 -2.15
C ASN A 106 -1.86 -6.73 -2.64
N PHE A 107 -2.60 -5.71 -2.26
CA PHE A 107 -4.01 -5.55 -2.59
C PHE A 107 -4.26 -4.22 -3.27
N ARG A 108 -5.30 -4.17 -4.05
CA ARG A 108 -5.79 -2.96 -4.69
C ARG A 108 -7.31 -3.01 -4.75
N ILE A 109 -7.93 -1.86 -4.56
CA ILE A 109 -9.30 -1.61 -4.95
C ILE A 109 -9.28 -0.66 -6.15
N ASP A 110 -10.06 -0.95 -7.17
CA ASP A 110 -10.34 -0.04 -8.27
C ASP A 110 -11.81 0.37 -8.17
N SER A 111 -12.08 1.65 -8.03
CA SER A 111 -13.42 2.22 -8.03
C SER A 111 -13.62 3.12 -9.25
N PHE A 112 -14.76 2.95 -9.91
CA PHE A 112 -15.07 3.71 -11.13
C PHE A 112 -15.25 5.21 -10.88
N GLU A 113 -15.70 5.60 -9.70
CA GLU A 113 -15.98 7.01 -9.37
C GLU A 113 -14.79 7.75 -8.78
N GLN A 114 -13.67 7.09 -8.56
CA GLN A 114 -12.52 7.72 -7.94
C GLN A 114 -11.62 8.43 -8.92
N LEU A 115 -11.30 9.67 -8.59
CA LEU A 115 -10.36 10.49 -9.34
C LEU A 115 -8.88 10.13 -9.08
N ASN A 116 -8.61 9.37 -8.02
CA ASN A 116 -7.29 8.88 -7.62
C ASN A 116 -7.42 7.44 -7.09
N PRO A 117 -6.34 6.64 -7.11
CA PRO A 117 -6.39 5.35 -6.46
C PRO A 117 -6.84 5.54 -5.01
N PRO A 118 -7.82 4.75 -4.55
CA PRO A 118 -8.34 4.89 -3.21
C PRO A 118 -7.21 4.74 -2.19
N ALA A 119 -7.19 5.64 -1.24
CA ALA A 119 -6.36 5.46 -0.07
C ALA A 119 -6.88 4.26 0.72
N PHE A 120 -6.00 3.53 1.36
CA PHE A 120 -6.41 2.58 2.37
C PHE A 120 -5.45 2.60 3.56
N VAL A 121 -5.99 2.22 4.70
CA VAL A 121 -5.24 2.05 5.94
C VAL A 121 -5.19 0.57 6.24
N SER A 122 -4.02 0.04 6.57
CA SER A 122 -3.89 -1.29 7.13
C SER A 122 -3.57 -1.20 8.61
N SER A 123 -4.14 -2.11 9.38
CA SER A 123 -3.88 -2.28 10.81
C SER A 123 -3.68 -3.76 11.14
N GLY A 124 -3.11 -4.03 12.30
CA GLY A 124 -2.74 -5.38 12.68
C GLY A 124 -1.31 -5.74 12.28
N ALA A 125 -0.93 -6.97 12.52
CA ALA A 125 0.38 -7.52 12.22
C ALA A 125 0.24 -9.00 11.87
N TYR A 126 1.29 -9.59 11.32
CA TYR A 126 1.30 -11.03 11.06
C TYR A 126 0.81 -11.82 12.29
N PRO A 127 -0.10 -12.76 12.14
CA PRO A 127 -0.62 -13.33 10.88
C PRO A 127 -1.96 -12.71 10.41
N GLU A 128 -2.42 -11.59 10.97
CA GLU A 128 -3.74 -11.05 10.68
C GLU A 128 -3.69 -9.53 10.51
N TRP A 129 -4.26 -9.04 9.39
CA TRP A 129 -4.35 -7.62 9.08
C TRP A 129 -5.77 -7.25 8.67
N THR A 130 -6.17 -6.04 9.03
CA THR A 130 -7.40 -5.41 8.54
C THR A 130 -7.01 -4.34 7.53
N LEU A 131 -7.61 -4.39 6.34
CA LEU A 131 -7.51 -3.37 5.32
C LEU A 131 -8.83 -2.60 5.27
N THR A 132 -8.76 -1.28 5.38
CA THR A 132 -9.92 -0.39 5.29
C THR A 132 -9.73 0.55 4.12
N PHE A 133 -10.68 0.55 3.20
CA PHE A 133 -10.61 1.28 1.95
C PHE A 133 -11.62 2.42 1.94
N GLU A 134 -11.24 3.48 1.23
CA GLU A 134 -12.06 4.65 0.95
C GLU A 134 -12.35 4.71 -0.54
N ASP A 135 -13.60 4.68 -0.94
CA ASP A 135 -14.05 4.77 -2.34
C ASP A 135 -14.67 6.14 -2.69
N GLY A 136 -14.82 6.99 -1.71
CA GLY A 136 -15.46 8.29 -1.84
C GLY A 136 -14.61 9.46 -1.37
N GLY A 137 -15.24 10.48 -0.87
CA GLY A 137 -14.59 11.73 -0.47
C GLY A 137 -14.82 12.14 0.98
N ASP A 138 -15.40 11.26 1.82
CA ASP A 138 -15.68 11.57 3.22
C ASP A 138 -14.56 11.17 4.18
N SER A 139 -13.62 10.35 3.72
CA SER A 139 -12.41 9.96 4.43
C SER A 139 -12.67 9.23 5.75
N ASP A 140 -13.72 8.42 5.81
CA ASP A 140 -14.04 7.64 7.00
C ASP A 140 -13.50 6.19 6.94
N PHE A 141 -12.96 5.77 5.79
CA PHE A 141 -12.31 4.48 5.54
C PHE A 141 -13.18 3.28 5.92
N ASN A 142 -14.48 3.37 5.67
CA ASN A 142 -15.40 2.28 5.98
C ASN A 142 -16.10 1.68 4.76
N ASP A 143 -15.78 2.18 3.57
CA ASP A 143 -16.44 1.76 2.33
C ASP A 143 -16.27 0.28 2.07
N ILE A 144 -15.05 -0.24 2.25
CA ILE A 144 -14.78 -1.69 2.20
C ILE A 144 -13.78 -2.04 3.30
N ILE A 145 -14.11 -3.06 4.08
CA ILE A 145 -13.23 -3.60 5.12
C ILE A 145 -12.95 -5.07 4.82
N LEU A 146 -11.67 -5.39 4.65
CA LEU A 146 -11.17 -6.74 4.46
C LEU A 146 -10.35 -7.19 5.66
N LEU A 147 -10.53 -8.44 6.05
CA LEU A 147 -9.63 -9.15 6.94
C LEU A 147 -8.73 -10.08 6.10
N VAL A 148 -7.43 -9.92 6.22
CA VAL A 148 -6.43 -10.79 5.60
C VAL A 148 -5.78 -11.63 6.68
N ARG A 149 -5.82 -12.95 6.55
CA ARG A 149 -5.23 -13.87 7.52
C ARG A 149 -4.25 -14.82 6.84
N ALA A 150 -3.00 -14.80 7.30
CA ALA A 150 -2.01 -15.80 6.95
C ALA A 150 -2.18 -17.04 7.85
N ILE A 151 -2.15 -18.21 7.22
CA ILE A 151 -2.30 -19.51 7.89
C ILE A 151 -0.98 -20.27 7.71
N PRO A 152 -0.12 -20.32 8.76
CA PRO A 152 1.16 -20.98 8.69
C PRO A 152 1.04 -22.45 8.26
N LEU A 153 1.96 -22.86 7.40
CA LEU A 153 2.09 -24.24 6.95
C LEU A 153 3.30 -24.89 7.62
N PRO A 154 3.25 -26.19 7.91
CA PRO A 154 4.35 -26.91 8.54
C PRO A 154 5.61 -27.01 7.67
#